data_68f754f5bf5398e4648a25ecbc972d9e
#
_entry.id   68f754f5bf5398e4648a25ecbc972d9e
#
_cell.length_a   1.000
_cell.length_b   1.000
_cell.length_c   1.000
_cell.angle_alpha   90.00
_cell.angle_beta   90.00
_cell.angle_gamma   90.00
#
_symmetry.space_group_name_H-M   'P 1'
#
loop_
_entity.id
_entity.type
_entity.pdbx_description
1 polymer ?
#
loop_
_entity_poly.entity_id
_entity_poly.type
_entity_poly.pdbx_seq_one_letter_code
_entity_poly.pdbx_strand_id
1 'polypeptide(L)'
;TGTTATFYVYTKTTAVSSVAITNQGTTVTYFLQGTSTLIDKIAVTGVDSAPAGTSVTVTATAQDVFGNKISGKTLNAIANGATLDTVTVTTGATLTNFGSADVKFVAPATGPVTIVFYAAAADMAAAVTGFSTPSASSVKIIAVRDLAGDLAALTTQLAAANAAKLAAEASLAAERTALASAKAELDALKAKAIVDKAAADLAKATYVKEYNALAKKWNAKFPKLKVTLKK
;
A
#
# COMPACT_ATOMS: atom_id res chain seq x y z
N THR A 1 66.60 -22.40 21.76
CA THR A 1 66.41 -20.93 21.77
C THR A 1 65.59 -20.56 20.54
N GLY A 2 64.30 -20.25 20.74
CA GLY A 2 63.44 -19.82 19.68
C GLY A 2 63.82 -18.42 19.20
N THR A 3 64.04 -18.27 17.90
CA THR A 3 64.22 -16.97 17.25
C THR A 3 62.85 -16.38 16.95
N THR A 4 62.54 -15.23 17.56
CA THR A 4 61.33 -14.49 17.28
C THR A 4 61.61 -13.49 16.17
N ALA A 5 60.75 -13.47 15.12
CA ALA A 5 60.78 -12.45 14.09
C ALA A 5 59.53 -11.58 14.23
N THR A 6 59.69 -10.25 14.22
CA THR A 6 58.62 -9.28 14.31
C THR A 6 58.40 -8.63 12.94
N PHE A 7 57.18 -8.66 12.44
CA PHE A 7 56.81 -8.04 11.17
C PHE A 7 55.79 -6.92 11.41
N TYR A 8 55.96 -5.80 10.73
CA TYR A 8 55.02 -4.69 10.73
C TYR A 8 54.28 -4.69 9.38
N VAL A 9 52.98 -4.74 9.43
CA VAL A 9 52.15 -4.76 8.22
C VAL A 9 51.27 -3.50 8.19
N TYR A 10 51.35 -2.76 7.11
CA TYR A 10 50.54 -1.55 6.89
C TYR A 10 49.55 -1.81 5.77
N THR A 11 48.27 -1.60 6.05
CA THR A 11 47.22 -1.70 5.02
C THR A 11 46.97 -0.32 4.42
N LYS A 12 46.85 -0.26 3.09
CA LYS A 12 46.51 0.98 2.34
C LYS A 12 45.07 0.94 1.79
N THR A 13 44.33 -0.07 2.15
CA THR A 13 42.94 -0.27 1.67
C THR A 13 42.02 -0.65 2.83
N THR A 14 40.72 -0.45 2.67
CA THR A 14 39.71 -0.87 3.65
C THR A 14 39.41 -2.37 3.60
N ALA A 15 39.93 -3.07 2.60
CA ALA A 15 39.73 -4.50 2.44
C ALA A 15 40.60 -5.31 3.42
N VAL A 16 40.13 -6.49 3.78
CA VAL A 16 40.92 -7.47 4.51
C VAL A 16 42.14 -7.86 3.65
N SER A 17 43.29 -7.73 4.22
CA SER A 17 44.59 -8.09 3.60
C SER A 17 45.04 -9.43 4.14
N SER A 18 45.73 -10.24 3.36
CA SER A 18 46.31 -11.49 3.82
C SER A 18 47.83 -11.39 3.80
N VAL A 19 48.45 -11.95 4.83
CA VAL A 19 49.93 -12.08 4.93
C VAL A 19 50.25 -13.55 5.11
N ALA A 20 50.96 -14.13 4.16
CA ALA A 20 51.41 -15.51 4.23
C ALA A 20 52.88 -15.53 4.72
N ILE A 21 53.13 -16.24 5.80
CA ILE A 21 54.47 -16.44 6.36
C ILE A 21 54.85 -17.89 6.17
N THR A 22 55.95 -18.13 5.42
CA THR A 22 56.49 -19.48 5.18
C THR A 22 57.77 -19.69 5.94
N ASN A 23 57.85 -20.74 6.73
CA ASN A 23 59.04 -21.17 7.43
C ASN A 23 59.23 -22.68 7.27
N GLN A 24 60.36 -23.11 6.80
CA GLN A 24 60.73 -24.52 6.61
C GLN A 24 59.68 -25.33 5.84
N GLY A 25 59.09 -24.75 4.81
CA GLY A 25 58.07 -25.38 3.97
C GLY A 25 56.64 -25.33 4.53
N THR A 26 56.45 -24.83 5.75
CA THR A 26 55.09 -24.61 6.33
C THR A 26 54.65 -23.15 6.13
N THR A 27 53.51 -22.95 5.49
CA THR A 27 52.93 -21.63 5.27
C THR A 27 51.74 -21.42 6.17
N VAL A 28 51.72 -20.30 6.91
CA VAL A 28 50.55 -19.84 7.69
C VAL A 28 50.11 -18.51 7.10
N THR A 29 48.81 -18.41 6.79
CA THR A 29 48.21 -17.18 6.27
C THR A 29 47.42 -16.46 7.38
N TYR A 30 47.72 -15.22 7.60
CA TYR A 30 47.04 -14.32 8.52
C TYR A 30 46.15 -13.37 7.72
N PHE A 31 44.92 -13.17 8.14
CA PHE A 31 44.01 -12.17 7.61
C PHE A 31 43.99 -10.97 8.55
N LEU A 32 44.28 -9.81 8.01
CA LEU A 32 44.42 -8.55 8.76
C LEU A 32 43.47 -7.51 8.24
N GLN A 33 42.81 -6.81 9.13
CA GLN A 33 42.03 -5.62 8.83
C GLN A 33 42.55 -4.46 9.65
N GLY A 34 42.66 -3.30 9.04
CA GLY A 34 43.05 -2.08 9.75
C GLY A 34 42.03 -1.67 10.80
N THR A 35 42.44 -0.96 11.81
CA THR A 35 41.57 -0.34 12.82
C THR A 35 41.95 1.12 13.03
N SER A 36 40.94 1.95 13.29
CA SER A 36 41.11 3.35 13.68
C SER A 36 40.26 3.67 14.89
N THR A 37 40.68 4.63 15.69
CA THR A 37 39.90 5.14 16.82
C THR A 37 39.06 6.37 16.44
N LEU A 38 39.18 6.86 15.21
CA LEU A 38 38.45 8.03 14.72
C LEU A 38 37.23 7.60 13.87
N ILE A 39 36.16 8.35 13.98
CA ILE A 39 34.90 8.10 13.26
C ILE A 39 35.07 8.55 11.81
N ASP A 40 34.87 7.63 10.87
CA ASP A 40 34.75 7.90 9.45
C ASP A 40 33.29 8.06 9.04
N LYS A 41 32.41 7.24 9.62
CA LYS A 41 30.99 7.17 9.26
C LYS A 41 30.12 6.93 10.49
N ILE A 42 28.93 7.54 10.48
CA ILE A 42 27.86 7.22 11.41
C ILE A 42 26.76 6.50 10.61
N ALA A 43 26.50 5.24 10.94
CA ALA A 43 25.39 4.48 10.38
C ALA A 43 24.19 4.58 11.33
N VAL A 44 23.00 4.87 10.79
CA VAL A 44 21.78 5.01 11.58
C VAL A 44 20.76 3.96 11.16
N THR A 45 20.22 3.25 12.14
CA THR A 45 19.17 2.23 11.97
C THR A 45 17.97 2.55 12.85
N GLY A 46 16.81 2.04 12.48
CA GLY A 46 15.54 2.24 13.17
C GLY A 46 14.38 2.03 12.20
N VAL A 47 13.17 2.10 12.71
CA VAL A 47 11.95 1.96 11.88
C VAL A 47 11.81 3.14 10.91
N ASP A 48 11.19 2.90 9.76
CA ASP A 48 10.88 3.94 8.77
C ASP A 48 9.54 4.62 9.04
N SER A 49 8.68 3.99 9.85
CA SER A 49 7.41 4.56 10.28
C SER A 49 7.00 4.06 11.66
N ALA A 50 6.26 4.89 12.40
CA ALA A 50 5.73 4.55 13.72
C ALA A 50 4.31 5.12 13.89
N PRO A 51 3.44 4.43 14.67
CA PRO A 51 2.16 4.99 15.08
C PRO A 51 2.36 6.20 16.01
N ALA A 52 1.49 7.19 15.91
CA ALA A 52 1.44 8.33 16.83
C ALA A 52 1.35 7.84 18.30
N GLY A 53 2.05 8.52 19.21
CA GLY A 53 2.07 8.20 20.65
C GLY A 53 2.93 7.00 21.04
N THR A 54 3.57 6.28 20.11
CA THR A 54 4.43 5.15 20.43
C THR A 54 5.87 5.59 20.70
N SER A 55 6.55 4.84 21.59
CA SER A 55 8.00 5.03 21.82
C SER A 55 8.81 4.41 20.69
N VAL A 56 9.69 5.19 20.12
CA VAL A 56 10.58 4.82 19.00
C VAL A 56 12.02 4.88 19.45
N THR A 57 12.80 3.85 19.10
CA THR A 57 14.25 3.81 19.32
C THR A 57 14.97 3.92 17.97
N VAL A 58 15.97 4.78 17.91
CA VAL A 58 16.87 4.94 16.77
C VAL A 58 18.29 4.68 17.25
N THR A 59 19.00 3.79 16.57
CA THR A 59 20.36 3.39 16.92
C THR A 59 21.35 4.03 15.96
N ALA A 60 22.33 4.74 16.49
CA ALA A 60 23.48 5.24 15.76
C ALA A 60 24.71 4.38 16.05
N THR A 61 25.44 4.01 15.02
CA THR A 61 26.68 3.22 15.09
C THR A 61 27.85 4.01 14.53
N ALA A 62 28.87 4.25 15.33
CA ALA A 62 30.10 4.86 14.88
C ALA A 62 31.01 3.81 14.24
N GLN A 63 31.52 4.10 13.07
CA GLN A 63 32.42 3.23 12.30
C GLN A 63 33.68 3.96 11.90
N ASP A 64 34.79 3.22 11.91
CA ASP A 64 36.07 3.72 11.40
C ASP A 64 36.16 3.62 9.86
N VAL A 65 37.23 4.10 9.28
CA VAL A 65 37.50 4.05 7.83
C VAL A 65 37.54 2.61 7.29
N PHE A 66 37.79 1.63 8.14
CA PHE A 66 37.82 0.21 7.77
C PHE A 66 36.47 -0.48 7.96
N GLY A 67 35.45 0.25 8.45
CA GLY A 67 34.08 -0.27 8.69
C GLY A 67 33.91 -0.95 10.06
N ASN A 68 34.94 -0.91 10.92
CA ASN A 68 34.80 -1.46 12.27
C ASN A 68 33.99 -0.52 13.16
N LYS A 69 33.19 -1.09 14.03
CA LYS A 69 32.49 -0.33 15.07
C LYS A 69 33.47 0.22 16.11
N ILE A 70 33.23 1.46 16.58
CA ILE A 70 34.05 2.13 17.55
C ILE A 70 33.27 2.43 18.83
N SER A 71 33.72 1.90 19.96
CA SER A 71 33.13 2.17 21.27
C SER A 71 33.70 3.44 21.92
N GLY A 72 32.99 3.96 22.94
CA GLY A 72 33.42 5.08 23.75
C GLY A 72 33.41 6.44 23.03
N LYS A 73 32.72 6.56 21.89
CA LYS A 73 32.58 7.80 21.14
C LYS A 73 31.30 8.54 21.48
N THR A 74 31.40 9.85 21.61
CA THR A 74 30.28 10.72 21.88
C THR A 74 29.60 11.13 20.56
N LEU A 75 28.31 10.81 20.44
CA LEU A 75 27.45 11.22 19.33
C LEU A 75 26.39 12.20 19.87
N ASN A 76 26.15 13.26 19.15
CA ASN A 76 25.08 14.19 19.41
C ASN A 76 23.90 13.92 18.46
N ALA A 77 22.68 14.15 18.92
CA ALA A 77 21.47 13.98 18.14
C ALA A 77 20.62 15.25 18.23
N ILE A 78 20.07 15.65 17.10
CA ILE A 78 19.06 16.72 17.00
C ILE A 78 17.87 16.14 16.30
N ALA A 79 16.66 16.39 16.84
CA ALA A 79 15.41 16.02 16.20
C ALA A 79 14.62 17.26 15.80
N ASN A 80 13.96 17.16 14.64
CA ASN A 80 12.89 18.04 14.24
C ASN A 80 11.61 17.21 14.20
N GLY A 81 10.55 17.73 14.83
CA GLY A 81 9.25 17.04 14.92
C GLY A 81 9.03 16.20 16.19
N ALA A 82 10.05 16.00 17.02
CA ALA A 82 9.93 15.29 18.30
C ALA A 82 10.95 15.79 19.32
N THR A 83 10.70 15.49 20.61
CA THR A 83 11.68 15.70 21.69
C THR A 83 12.38 14.37 21.96
N LEU A 84 13.71 14.38 21.92
CA LEU A 84 14.54 13.22 22.25
C LEU A 84 14.65 13.07 23.78
N ASP A 85 14.74 11.83 24.26
CA ASP A 85 15.03 11.52 25.67
C ASP A 85 16.43 11.95 26.07
N THR A 86 17.37 11.82 25.13
CA THR A 86 18.77 12.29 25.26
C THR A 86 19.25 12.86 23.95
N VAL A 87 20.02 13.95 24.02
CA VAL A 87 20.62 14.63 22.85
C VAL A 87 22.11 14.31 22.67
N THR A 88 22.72 13.64 23.66
CA THR A 88 24.10 13.21 23.64
C THR A 88 24.20 11.80 24.18
N VAL A 89 24.79 10.90 23.39
CA VAL A 89 24.92 9.48 23.71
C VAL A 89 26.34 9.01 23.46
N THR A 90 26.79 8.01 24.23
CA THR A 90 28.12 7.42 24.05
C THR A 90 27.95 6.01 23.48
N THR A 91 28.75 5.68 22.46
CA THR A 91 28.75 4.35 21.86
C THR A 91 29.25 3.30 22.86
N GLY A 92 28.48 2.21 22.98
CA GLY A 92 28.70 1.18 23.98
C GLY A 92 30.00 0.38 23.77
N ALA A 93 30.48 -0.21 24.86
CA ALA A 93 31.65 -1.06 24.90
C ALA A 93 31.36 -2.54 25.15
N THR A 94 30.07 -2.92 25.34
CA THR A 94 29.68 -4.30 25.59
C THR A 94 29.36 -5.02 24.26
N LEU A 95 29.39 -6.35 24.27
CA LEU A 95 29.12 -7.16 23.07
C LEU A 95 27.77 -6.87 22.44
N THR A 96 26.75 -6.48 23.22
CA THR A 96 25.39 -6.23 22.75
C THR A 96 25.21 -4.88 22.07
N ASN A 97 26.02 -3.87 22.49
CA ASN A 97 25.89 -2.49 21.96
C ASN A 97 27.23 -1.89 21.48
N PHE A 98 28.25 -2.74 21.22
CA PHE A 98 29.57 -2.28 20.83
C PHE A 98 29.52 -1.32 19.64
N GLY A 99 30.05 -0.14 19.82
CA GLY A 99 30.09 0.92 18.82
C GLY A 99 28.75 1.56 18.49
N SER A 100 27.67 1.21 19.20
CA SER A 100 26.31 1.71 18.94
C SER A 100 25.75 2.42 20.17
N ALA A 101 24.86 3.38 19.93
CA ALA A 101 24.12 4.10 20.96
C ALA A 101 22.68 4.36 20.51
N ASP A 102 21.76 4.29 21.44
CA ASP A 102 20.33 4.45 21.22
C ASP A 102 19.85 5.82 21.67
N VAL A 103 18.96 6.42 20.89
CA VAL A 103 18.17 7.59 21.23
C VAL A 103 16.70 7.22 21.11
N LYS A 104 15.88 7.67 22.05
CA LYS A 104 14.44 7.39 22.09
C LYS A 104 13.65 8.68 22.03
N PHE A 105 12.43 8.57 21.50
CA PHE A 105 11.45 9.64 21.50
C PHE A 105 10.03 9.04 21.43
N VAL A 106 9.02 9.84 21.76
CA VAL A 106 7.63 9.48 21.54
C VAL A 106 7.20 10.09 20.21
N ALA A 107 6.65 9.27 19.30
CA ALA A 107 6.15 9.72 18.02
C ALA A 107 5.05 10.79 18.22
N PRO A 108 5.13 11.96 17.58
CA PRO A 108 4.13 13.03 17.72
C PRO A 108 2.77 12.61 17.15
N ALA A 109 1.74 13.43 17.31
CA ALA A 109 0.43 13.15 16.75
C ALA A 109 0.41 13.15 15.21
N THR A 110 1.23 14.00 14.60
CA THR A 110 1.29 14.16 13.13
C THR A 110 2.68 14.59 12.69
N GLY A 111 2.98 14.37 11.40
CA GLY A 111 4.20 14.85 10.75
C GLY A 111 5.40 13.89 10.90
N PRO A 112 6.38 13.98 10.01
CA PRO A 112 7.58 13.16 10.09
C PRO A 112 8.50 13.66 11.21
N VAL A 113 9.27 12.73 11.78
CA VAL A 113 10.38 13.03 12.68
C VAL A 113 11.68 12.84 11.92
N THR A 114 12.51 13.88 11.90
CA THR A 114 13.86 13.83 11.32
C THR A 114 14.89 13.90 12.44
N ILE A 115 15.75 12.90 12.53
CA ILE A 115 16.83 12.85 13.51
C ILE A 115 18.17 12.93 12.77
N VAL A 116 19.03 13.84 13.20
CA VAL A 116 20.38 14.00 12.68
C VAL A 116 21.36 13.62 13.80
N PHE A 117 22.18 12.61 13.54
CA PHE A 117 23.31 12.27 14.41
C PHE A 117 24.59 12.89 13.85
N TYR A 118 25.42 13.41 14.73
CA TYR A 118 26.75 13.97 14.37
C TYR A 118 27.76 13.77 15.48
N ALA A 119 29.01 13.71 15.10
CA ALA A 119 30.14 13.62 16.03
C ALA A 119 30.87 14.96 16.17
N ALA A 120 31.58 15.17 17.27
CA ALA A 120 32.46 16.30 17.42
C ALA A 120 33.63 16.21 16.42
N ALA A 121 34.11 17.34 15.91
CA ALA A 121 35.20 17.37 14.93
C ALA A 121 36.48 16.67 15.42
N ALA A 122 36.74 16.72 16.72
CA ALA A 122 37.92 16.05 17.33
C ALA A 122 37.82 14.51 17.27
N ASP A 123 36.63 13.94 17.17
CA ASP A 123 36.38 12.49 17.07
C ASP A 123 36.30 11.98 15.63
N MET A 124 36.28 12.89 14.65
CA MET A 124 36.19 12.54 13.23
C MET A 124 37.56 12.24 12.63
N ALA A 125 37.61 11.26 11.73
CA ALA A 125 38.78 11.02 10.90
C ALA A 125 39.03 12.22 9.97
N ALA A 126 40.30 12.56 9.76
CA ALA A 126 40.69 13.48 8.69
C ALA A 126 40.54 12.77 7.33
N ALA A 127 40.24 13.52 6.28
CA ALA A 127 40.28 12.98 4.93
C ALA A 127 41.67 12.48 4.56
N VAL A 128 41.80 11.24 4.15
CA VAL A 128 43.06 10.61 3.77
C VAL A 128 42.98 10.18 2.30
N THR A 129 44.03 10.50 1.54
CA THR A 129 44.12 10.10 0.14
C THR A 129 44.01 8.59 -0.01
N GLY A 130 43.05 8.13 -0.85
CA GLY A 130 42.78 6.71 -1.11
C GLY A 130 41.66 6.10 -0.25
N PHE A 131 41.08 6.87 0.67
CA PHE A 131 39.92 6.49 1.48
C PHE A 131 38.74 7.40 1.19
N SER A 132 37.54 6.97 1.60
CA SER A 132 36.36 7.80 1.51
C SER A 132 36.46 9.06 2.36
N THR A 133 35.78 10.13 1.93
CA THR A 133 35.68 11.34 2.77
C THR A 133 34.83 11.04 3.98
N PRO A 134 35.29 11.33 5.21
CA PRO A 134 34.51 11.07 6.43
C PRO A 134 33.17 11.81 6.41
N SER A 135 32.12 11.14 6.85
CA SER A 135 30.77 11.72 6.97
C SER A 135 30.53 12.17 8.42
N ALA A 136 30.54 13.48 8.64
CA ALA A 136 30.33 14.09 9.95
C ALA A 136 28.92 13.87 10.54
N SER A 137 27.96 13.53 9.73
CA SER A 137 26.54 13.36 10.17
C SER A 137 25.81 12.30 9.38
N SER A 138 24.76 11.79 10.00
CA SER A 138 23.81 10.87 9.37
C SER A 138 22.39 11.24 9.77
N VAL A 139 21.44 11.04 8.85
CA VAL A 139 20.05 11.44 9.02
C VAL A 139 19.13 10.22 8.96
N LYS A 140 18.13 10.17 9.86
CA LYS A 140 17.03 9.22 9.83
C LYS A 140 15.72 9.99 9.79
N ILE A 141 14.86 9.64 8.84
CA ILE A 141 13.48 10.17 8.74
C ILE A 141 12.53 9.04 9.09
N ILE A 142 11.57 9.35 9.97
CA ILE A 142 10.57 8.40 10.43
C ILE A 142 9.19 9.02 10.17
N ALA A 143 8.38 8.35 9.34
CA ALA A 143 7.01 8.77 9.08
C ALA A 143 6.11 8.44 10.28
N VAL A 144 5.32 9.40 10.73
CA VAL A 144 4.35 9.17 11.79
C VAL A 144 2.98 8.89 11.17
N ARG A 145 2.31 7.84 11.64
CA ARG A 145 1.00 7.38 11.17
C ARG A 145 -0.05 7.66 12.24
N ASP A 146 -1.07 8.43 11.89
CA ASP A 146 -2.29 8.59 12.69
C ASP A 146 -3.27 7.45 12.42
N LEU A 147 -3.02 6.29 13.02
CA LEU A 147 -3.87 5.11 12.84
C LEU A 147 -5.30 5.32 13.38
N ALA A 148 -5.48 6.19 14.38
CA ALA A 148 -6.81 6.48 14.94
C ALA A 148 -7.63 7.32 13.95
N GLY A 149 -7.03 8.36 13.35
CA GLY A 149 -7.64 9.16 12.29
C GLY A 149 -7.97 8.33 11.05
N ASP A 150 -7.05 7.47 10.61
CA ASP A 150 -7.25 6.57 9.48
C ASP A 150 -8.43 5.61 9.74
N LEU A 151 -8.53 5.03 10.94
CA LEU A 151 -9.62 4.14 11.32
C LEU A 151 -10.97 4.89 11.36
N ALA A 152 -11.01 6.10 11.90
CA ALA A 152 -12.22 6.93 11.93
C ALA A 152 -12.70 7.28 10.50
N ALA A 153 -11.76 7.63 9.61
CA ALA A 153 -12.05 7.91 8.21
C ALA A 153 -12.62 6.68 7.48
N LEU A 154 -12.00 5.50 7.66
CA LEU A 154 -12.48 4.24 7.09
C LEU A 154 -13.85 3.84 7.62
N THR A 155 -14.11 4.04 8.91
CA THR A 155 -15.42 3.77 9.53
C THR A 155 -16.50 4.65 8.91
N THR A 156 -16.22 5.93 8.70
CA THR A 156 -17.13 6.87 8.03
C THR A 156 -17.41 6.47 6.59
N GLN A 157 -16.37 6.08 5.84
CA GLN A 157 -16.52 5.60 4.46
C GLN A 157 -17.35 4.32 4.38
N LEU A 158 -17.14 3.38 5.31
CA LEU A 158 -17.92 2.15 5.39
C LEU A 158 -19.41 2.44 5.67
N ALA A 159 -19.69 3.36 6.61
CA ALA A 159 -21.07 3.78 6.89
C ALA A 159 -21.75 4.40 5.66
N ALA A 160 -21.05 5.28 4.94
CA ALA A 160 -21.55 5.88 3.70
C ALA A 160 -21.80 4.84 2.60
N ALA A 161 -20.88 3.89 2.42
CA ALA A 161 -21.02 2.81 1.45
C ALA A 161 -22.23 1.89 1.76
N ASN A 162 -22.42 1.56 3.05
CA ASN A 162 -23.59 0.78 3.48
C ASN A 162 -24.91 1.53 3.26
N ALA A 163 -24.97 2.84 3.52
CA ALA A 163 -26.14 3.65 3.23
C ALA A 163 -26.46 3.71 1.73
N ALA A 164 -25.46 3.87 0.88
CA ALA A 164 -25.60 3.86 -0.57
C ALA A 164 -26.10 2.49 -1.07
N LYS A 165 -25.58 1.39 -0.52
CA LYS A 165 -26.05 0.03 -0.83
C LYS A 165 -27.53 -0.14 -0.50
N LEU A 166 -27.96 0.25 0.70
CA LEU A 166 -29.36 0.17 1.11
C LEU A 166 -30.30 1.00 0.21
N ALA A 167 -29.87 2.20 -0.19
CA ALA A 167 -30.61 3.04 -1.12
C ALA A 167 -30.75 2.38 -2.49
N ALA A 168 -29.69 1.77 -3.02
CA ALA A 168 -29.73 1.04 -4.29
C ALA A 168 -30.62 -0.20 -4.23
N GLU A 169 -30.59 -0.94 -3.13
CA GLU A 169 -31.48 -2.10 -2.90
C GLU A 169 -32.95 -1.68 -2.84
N ALA A 170 -33.28 -0.55 -2.20
CA ALA A 170 -34.63 0.00 -2.16
C ALA A 170 -35.10 0.46 -3.55
N SER A 171 -34.25 1.12 -4.33
CA SER A 171 -34.55 1.50 -5.72
C SER A 171 -34.82 0.28 -6.59
N LEU A 172 -33.99 -0.76 -6.49
CA LEU A 172 -34.17 -2.01 -7.23
C LEU A 172 -35.50 -2.71 -6.86
N ALA A 173 -35.88 -2.69 -5.59
CA ALA A 173 -37.17 -3.24 -5.14
C ALA A 173 -38.33 -2.47 -5.72
N ALA A 174 -38.29 -1.13 -5.78
CA ALA A 174 -39.30 -0.29 -6.40
C ALA A 174 -39.42 -0.55 -7.90
N GLU A 175 -38.30 -0.66 -8.61
CA GLU A 175 -38.29 -0.98 -10.06
C GLU A 175 -38.86 -2.37 -10.35
N ARG A 176 -38.57 -3.37 -9.53
CA ARG A 176 -39.15 -4.72 -9.66
C ARG A 176 -40.68 -4.70 -9.48
N THR A 177 -41.17 -3.90 -8.53
CA THR A 177 -42.61 -3.73 -8.30
C THR A 177 -43.26 -3.03 -9.49
N ALA A 178 -42.65 -1.97 -10.03
CA ALA A 178 -43.17 -1.28 -11.22
C ALA A 178 -43.19 -2.20 -12.45
N LEU A 179 -42.14 -3.01 -12.64
CA LEU A 179 -42.09 -3.99 -13.73
C LEU A 179 -43.19 -5.06 -13.61
N ALA A 180 -43.44 -5.55 -12.38
CA ALA A 180 -44.50 -6.52 -12.13
C ALA A 180 -45.89 -5.94 -12.47
N SER A 181 -46.14 -4.66 -12.08
CA SER A 181 -47.40 -3.96 -12.43
C SER A 181 -47.53 -3.77 -13.93
N ALA A 182 -46.50 -3.29 -14.62
CA ALA A 182 -46.53 -3.13 -16.08
C ALA A 182 -46.76 -4.45 -16.83
N LYS A 183 -46.16 -5.55 -16.32
CA LYS A 183 -46.41 -6.88 -16.87
C LYS A 183 -47.85 -7.32 -16.69
N ALA A 184 -48.46 -7.09 -15.53
CA ALA A 184 -49.88 -7.40 -15.28
C ALA A 184 -50.84 -6.60 -16.19
N GLU A 185 -50.54 -5.30 -16.40
CA GLU A 185 -51.29 -4.46 -17.34
C GLU A 185 -51.17 -4.97 -18.77
N LEU A 186 -49.99 -5.36 -19.21
CA LEU A 186 -49.74 -5.92 -20.53
C LEU A 186 -50.53 -7.23 -20.73
N ASP A 187 -50.55 -8.11 -19.74
CA ASP A 187 -51.28 -9.37 -19.81
C ASP A 187 -52.80 -9.13 -19.83
N ALA A 188 -53.31 -8.15 -19.08
CA ALA A 188 -54.71 -7.72 -19.14
C ALA A 188 -55.11 -7.15 -20.52
N LEU A 189 -54.22 -6.31 -21.11
CA LEU A 189 -54.46 -5.77 -22.47
C LEU A 189 -54.42 -6.87 -23.53
N LYS A 190 -53.54 -7.85 -23.43
CA LYS A 190 -53.53 -9.02 -24.34
C LYS A 190 -54.79 -9.83 -24.22
N ALA A 191 -55.29 -10.11 -23.00
CA ALA A 191 -56.51 -10.81 -22.77
C ALA A 191 -57.70 -10.06 -23.37
N LYS A 192 -57.79 -8.74 -23.16
CA LYS A 192 -58.84 -7.90 -23.78
C LYS A 192 -58.78 -7.92 -25.29
N ALA A 193 -57.60 -7.82 -25.90
CA ALA A 193 -57.43 -7.87 -27.35
C ALA A 193 -57.93 -9.21 -27.95
N ILE A 194 -57.70 -10.32 -27.24
CA ILE A 194 -58.23 -11.64 -27.67
C ILE A 194 -59.76 -11.65 -27.65
N VAL A 195 -60.39 -11.12 -26.59
CA VAL A 195 -61.84 -11.03 -26.48
C VAL A 195 -62.44 -10.11 -27.55
N ASP A 196 -61.83 -8.92 -27.74
CA ASP A 196 -62.32 -7.96 -28.77
C ASP A 196 -62.19 -8.54 -30.18
N LYS A 197 -61.12 -9.28 -30.46
CA LYS A 197 -60.94 -9.98 -31.72
C LYS A 197 -62.01 -11.05 -31.91
N ALA A 198 -62.29 -11.86 -30.92
CA ALA A 198 -63.33 -12.90 -31.00
C ALA A 198 -64.70 -12.29 -31.22
N ALA A 199 -65.02 -11.17 -30.55
CA ALA A 199 -66.28 -10.44 -30.75
C ALA A 199 -66.37 -9.87 -32.18
N ALA A 200 -65.30 -9.30 -32.72
CA ALA A 200 -65.25 -8.79 -34.10
C ALA A 200 -65.42 -9.91 -35.13
N ASP A 201 -64.78 -11.06 -34.92
CA ASP A 201 -64.91 -12.23 -35.82
C ASP A 201 -66.31 -12.78 -35.81
N LEU A 202 -67.01 -12.84 -34.65
CA LEU A 202 -68.36 -13.24 -34.51
C LEU A 202 -69.34 -12.25 -35.24
N ALA A 203 -69.13 -10.95 -35.02
CA ALA A 203 -69.94 -9.91 -35.71
C ALA A 203 -69.76 -9.99 -37.22
N LYS A 204 -68.57 -10.23 -37.71
CA LYS A 204 -68.32 -10.45 -39.16
C LYS A 204 -69.00 -11.68 -39.68
N ALA A 205 -68.98 -12.81 -38.96
CA ALA A 205 -69.63 -14.04 -39.36
C ALA A 205 -71.13 -13.87 -39.41
N THR A 206 -71.70 -13.16 -38.42
CA THR A 206 -73.13 -12.84 -38.38
C THR A 206 -73.55 -11.98 -39.58
N TYR A 207 -72.81 -10.91 -39.86
CA TYR A 207 -73.04 -10.05 -41.03
C TYR A 207 -72.95 -10.82 -42.34
N VAL A 208 -71.96 -11.68 -42.52
CA VAL A 208 -71.82 -12.50 -43.72
C VAL A 208 -73.01 -13.44 -43.87
N LYS A 209 -73.48 -14.07 -42.79
CA LYS A 209 -74.66 -14.94 -42.78
C LYS A 209 -75.94 -14.19 -43.19
N GLU A 210 -76.20 -13.03 -42.58
CA GLU A 210 -77.39 -12.21 -42.89
C GLU A 210 -77.34 -11.66 -44.32
N TYR A 211 -76.16 -11.12 -44.73
CA TYR A 211 -75.97 -10.66 -46.10
C TYR A 211 -76.27 -11.77 -47.14
N ASN A 212 -75.71 -12.95 -46.90
CA ASN A 212 -75.84 -14.07 -47.81
C ASN A 212 -77.30 -14.60 -47.84
N ALA A 213 -78.03 -14.56 -46.71
CA ALA A 213 -79.42 -14.87 -46.66
C ALA A 213 -80.25 -13.88 -47.48
N LEU A 214 -79.95 -12.57 -47.34
CA LEU A 214 -80.66 -11.53 -48.12
C LEU A 214 -80.30 -11.62 -49.61
N ALA A 215 -79.02 -11.84 -49.95
CA ALA A 215 -78.60 -12.01 -51.33
C ALA A 215 -79.23 -13.22 -52.03
N LYS A 216 -79.36 -14.33 -51.29
CA LYS A 216 -80.12 -15.51 -51.81
C LYS A 216 -81.58 -15.19 -52.12
N LYS A 217 -82.28 -14.48 -51.21
CA LYS A 217 -83.66 -14.03 -51.42
C LYS A 217 -83.82 -13.11 -52.66
N TRP A 218 -82.84 -12.14 -52.77
CA TRP A 218 -82.76 -11.22 -53.91
C TRP A 218 -82.55 -11.97 -55.21
N ASN A 219 -81.57 -12.86 -55.26
CA ASN A 219 -81.18 -13.63 -56.45
C ASN A 219 -82.35 -14.56 -56.93
N ALA A 220 -83.16 -15.05 -56.00
CA ALA A 220 -84.34 -15.81 -56.31
C ALA A 220 -85.46 -14.96 -56.93
N LYS A 221 -85.63 -13.71 -56.46
CA LYS A 221 -86.67 -12.78 -56.94
C LYS A 221 -86.24 -12.06 -58.22
N PHE A 222 -84.92 -11.81 -58.40
CA PHE A 222 -84.38 -11.07 -59.55
C PHE A 222 -83.21 -11.82 -60.21
N PRO A 223 -83.47 -12.91 -60.97
CA PRO A 223 -82.43 -13.79 -61.49
C PRO A 223 -81.52 -13.16 -62.52
N LYS A 224 -81.89 -12.03 -63.14
CA LYS A 224 -81.10 -11.27 -64.07
C LYS A 224 -80.13 -10.26 -63.38
N LEU A 225 -80.32 -9.95 -62.06
CA LEU A 225 -79.57 -8.97 -61.28
C LEU A 225 -78.93 -9.66 -60.06
N LYS A 226 -78.14 -10.69 -60.31
CA LYS A 226 -77.51 -11.48 -59.22
C LYS A 226 -76.46 -10.70 -58.41
N VAL A 227 -76.57 -10.82 -57.12
CA VAL A 227 -75.58 -10.31 -56.12
C VAL A 227 -74.68 -11.45 -55.66
N THR A 228 -73.37 -11.16 -55.60
CA THR A 228 -72.38 -12.16 -55.17
C THR A 228 -72.46 -12.42 -53.65
N LEU A 229 -72.39 -13.67 -53.24
CA LEU A 229 -72.28 -14.04 -51.82
C LEU A 229 -70.93 -13.67 -51.27
N LYS A 230 -70.87 -13.16 -49.99
CA LYS A 230 -69.67 -12.89 -49.26
C LYS A 230 -69.06 -14.17 -48.65
N LYS A 231 -67.71 -14.24 -48.59
CA LYS A 231 -66.92 -15.26 -47.88
C LYS A 231 -66.61 -14.82 -46.48
#